data_2ddd22360434d9fc15038e5b1b60674c
#
_entry.id   2ddd22360434d9fc15038e5b1b60674c
#
_cell.length_a   1.000
_cell.length_b   1.000
_cell.length_c   1.000
_cell.angle_alpha   90.00
_cell.angle_beta   90.00
_cell.angle_gamma   90.00
#
_symmetry.space_group_name_H-M   'P 1'
#
loop_
_entity.id
_entity.type
_entity.pdbx_description
1 polymer ?
#
loop_
_entity_poly.entity_id
_entity_poly.type
_entity_poly.pdbx_seq_one_letter_code
_entity_poly.pdbx_strand_id
1 'polypeptide(L)'
;MKVLITGNREKDLCKNTTELLEANGYTVETLSRTNDWDLGKWEVIPKIIEKADDFDIFINMFANWRFNASLISYYLFKDWESKKYNDRFILNIGSTTDRVKRAKTNLYHYEKLAFREISNGLSMAGVWAKDTPRMTLLSVGTMDNRADNNPGRKTLNMDKVAGYILWILQQPKDIHVNELSIDPMQK
;
A
#
# COMPACT_ATOMS: atom_id res chain seq x y z
N MET A 1 -9.78 -13.61 7.18
CA MET A 1 -8.39 -13.24 6.95
C MET A 1 -8.06 -12.01 7.77
N LYS A 2 -6.84 -11.95 8.33
CA LYS A 2 -6.36 -10.82 9.12
C LYS A 2 -5.56 -9.85 8.26
N VAL A 3 -5.87 -8.56 8.37
CA VAL A 3 -5.25 -7.49 7.58
C VAL A 3 -4.59 -6.48 8.50
N LEU A 4 -3.32 -6.19 8.26
CA LEU A 4 -2.57 -5.11 8.91
C LEU A 4 -2.40 -3.93 7.96
N ILE A 5 -2.81 -2.73 8.35
CA ILE A 5 -2.73 -1.52 7.51
C ILE A 5 -1.84 -0.47 8.16
N THR A 6 -0.88 0.09 7.43
CA THR A 6 -0.17 1.29 7.87
C THR A 6 -0.97 2.54 7.52
N GLY A 7 -1.62 3.14 8.52
CA GLY A 7 -2.50 4.31 8.34
C GLY A 7 -3.35 4.60 9.56
N ASN A 8 -3.95 5.77 9.61
CA ASN A 8 -4.87 6.13 10.69
C ASN A 8 -6.29 5.65 10.35
N ARG A 9 -6.84 4.76 11.17
CA ARG A 9 -8.17 4.17 11.03
C ARG A 9 -9.30 5.20 10.85
N GLU A 10 -9.16 6.35 11.48
CA GLU A 10 -10.20 7.39 11.50
C GLU A 10 -10.09 8.39 10.33
N LYS A 11 -9.12 8.21 9.43
CA LYS A 11 -8.80 9.21 8.41
C LYS A 11 -8.64 8.64 7.00
N ASP A 12 -9.10 9.44 6.04
CA ASP A 12 -8.79 9.30 4.63
C ASP A 12 -9.06 7.87 4.09
N LEU A 13 -8.29 7.45 3.10
CA LEU A 13 -8.42 6.13 2.48
C LEU A 13 -8.32 4.97 3.48
N CYS A 14 -7.56 5.13 4.57
CA CYS A 14 -7.43 4.08 5.58
C CYS A 14 -8.78 3.79 6.26
N LYS A 15 -9.56 4.83 6.59
CA LYS A 15 -10.90 4.71 7.14
C LYS A 15 -11.83 3.92 6.18
N ASN A 16 -11.98 4.42 4.95
CA ASN A 16 -12.88 3.81 3.95
C ASN A 16 -12.47 2.34 3.66
N THR A 17 -11.15 2.06 3.60
CA THR A 17 -10.66 0.70 3.39
C THR A 17 -10.96 -0.19 4.59
N THR A 18 -10.74 0.27 5.81
CA THR A 18 -10.98 -0.51 7.04
C THR A 18 -12.47 -0.87 7.13
N GLU A 19 -13.37 0.11 7.00
CA GLU A 19 -14.82 -0.10 7.07
C GLU A 19 -15.29 -1.10 5.98
N LEU A 20 -14.80 -0.95 4.75
CA LEU A 20 -15.17 -1.84 3.65
C LEU A 20 -14.65 -3.27 3.87
N LEU A 21 -13.41 -3.44 4.32
CA LEU A 21 -12.84 -4.76 4.57
C LEU A 21 -13.56 -5.48 5.73
N GLU A 22 -13.85 -4.77 6.82
CA GLU A 22 -14.60 -5.34 7.96
C GLU A 22 -16.01 -5.75 7.54
N ALA A 23 -16.72 -4.94 6.75
CA ALA A 23 -18.02 -5.29 6.18
C ALA A 23 -17.97 -6.54 5.26
N ASN A 24 -16.78 -6.89 4.74
CA ASN A 24 -16.55 -8.10 3.93
C ASN A 24 -15.87 -9.24 4.71
N GLY A 25 -15.93 -9.22 6.04
CA GLY A 25 -15.51 -10.33 6.90
C GLY A 25 -13.99 -10.42 7.17
N TYR A 26 -13.23 -9.38 6.88
CA TYR A 26 -11.82 -9.29 7.28
C TYR A 26 -11.70 -8.76 8.72
N THR A 27 -10.68 -9.22 9.43
CA THR A 27 -10.29 -8.63 10.73
C THR A 27 -9.17 -7.64 10.47
N VAL A 28 -9.38 -6.35 10.75
CA VAL A 28 -8.44 -5.28 10.39
C VAL A 28 -7.81 -4.65 11.63
N GLU A 29 -6.49 -4.55 11.61
CA GLU A 29 -5.71 -3.75 12.57
C GLU A 29 -4.94 -2.66 11.82
N THR A 30 -4.77 -1.48 12.45
CA THR A 30 -4.07 -0.35 11.84
C THR A 30 -2.89 0.09 12.67
N LEU A 31 -1.83 0.55 12.02
CA LEU A 31 -0.63 1.09 12.64
C LEU A 31 -0.50 2.58 12.33
N SER A 32 -0.56 3.42 13.34
CA SER A 32 -0.43 4.88 13.20
C SER A 32 0.07 5.53 14.49
N ARG A 33 0.43 6.80 14.44
CA ARG A 33 0.85 7.53 15.64
C ARG A 33 -0.23 7.63 16.72
N THR A 34 -1.49 7.47 16.36
CA THR A 34 -2.61 7.51 17.32
C THR A 34 -2.70 6.24 18.18
N ASN A 35 -2.00 5.19 17.81
CA ASN A 35 -1.88 3.94 18.56
C ASN A 35 -0.40 3.53 18.75
N ASP A 36 0.47 4.53 19.00
CA ASP A 36 1.86 4.39 19.39
C ASP A 36 2.83 3.87 18.30
N TRP A 37 2.42 3.86 17.03
CA TRP A 37 3.26 3.49 15.91
C TRP A 37 3.74 4.71 15.13
N ASP A 38 4.90 5.26 15.47
CA ASP A 38 5.50 6.34 14.69
C ASP A 38 6.25 5.80 13.47
N LEU A 39 5.51 5.56 12.39
CA LEU A 39 6.02 5.01 11.12
C LEU A 39 7.12 5.89 10.47
N GLY A 40 7.32 7.11 10.97
CA GLY A 40 8.40 8.00 10.54
C GLY A 40 9.77 7.65 11.12
N LYS A 41 9.82 6.74 12.10
CA LYS A 41 11.05 6.33 12.78
C LYS A 41 11.55 5.00 12.24
N TRP A 42 12.87 4.90 12.03
CA TRP A 42 13.51 3.68 11.55
C TRP A 42 13.39 2.50 12.53
N GLU A 43 13.47 2.81 13.81
CA GLU A 43 13.44 1.84 14.90
C GLU A 43 12.10 1.10 15.00
N VAL A 44 11.07 1.61 14.34
CA VAL A 44 9.75 0.95 14.33
C VAL A 44 9.65 -0.13 13.25
N ILE A 45 10.51 -0.10 12.22
CA ILE A 45 10.42 -1.04 11.09
C ILE A 45 10.54 -2.50 11.53
N PRO A 46 11.53 -2.90 12.34
CA PRO A 46 11.61 -4.29 12.81
C PRO A 46 10.36 -4.74 13.59
N LYS A 47 9.80 -3.85 14.38
CA LYS A 47 8.57 -4.14 15.16
C LYS A 47 7.33 -4.31 14.27
N ILE A 48 7.26 -3.56 13.15
CA ILE A 48 6.18 -3.74 12.17
C ILE A 48 6.30 -5.11 11.50
N ILE A 49 7.51 -5.52 11.14
CA ILE A 49 7.77 -6.81 10.49
C ILE A 49 7.40 -7.95 11.43
N GLU A 50 7.85 -7.90 12.68
CA GLU A 50 7.48 -8.88 13.71
C GLU A 50 5.97 -8.96 13.89
N LYS A 51 5.29 -7.80 14.02
CA LYS A 51 3.84 -7.77 14.18
C LYS A 51 3.10 -8.31 12.95
N ALA A 52 3.62 -8.10 11.76
CA ALA A 52 2.99 -8.55 10.52
C ALA A 52 2.94 -10.08 10.38
N ASP A 53 3.71 -10.83 11.17
CA ASP A 53 3.65 -12.30 11.19
C ASP A 53 2.30 -12.86 11.64
N ASP A 54 1.53 -12.09 12.40
CA ASP A 54 0.19 -12.48 12.86
C ASP A 54 -0.91 -12.26 11.81
N PHE A 55 -0.55 -11.75 10.61
CA PHE A 55 -1.51 -11.31 9.60
C PHE A 55 -1.29 -12.02 8.25
N ASP A 56 -2.39 -12.20 7.53
CA ASP A 56 -2.40 -12.81 6.19
C ASP A 56 -2.06 -11.77 5.11
N ILE A 57 -2.44 -10.51 5.35
CA ILE A 57 -2.34 -9.41 4.40
C ILE A 57 -1.72 -8.18 5.10
N PHE A 58 -0.78 -7.55 4.41
CA PHE A 58 -0.22 -6.25 4.80
C PHE A 58 -0.55 -5.19 3.75
N ILE A 59 -1.20 -4.09 4.15
CA ILE A 59 -1.50 -2.96 3.26
C ILE A 59 -0.67 -1.75 3.68
N ASN A 60 0.26 -1.36 2.82
CA ASN A 60 1.14 -0.22 3.07
C ASN A 60 0.59 1.05 2.44
N MET A 61 -0.10 1.88 3.25
CA MET A 61 -0.65 3.18 2.84
C MET A 61 0.20 4.36 3.30
N PHE A 62 1.29 4.09 4.00
CA PHE A 62 2.11 5.13 4.62
C PHE A 62 2.96 5.89 3.60
N ALA A 63 3.11 7.20 3.82
CA ALA A 63 4.02 8.07 3.08
C ALA A 63 4.52 9.18 4.00
N ASN A 64 5.82 9.33 4.14
CA ASN A 64 6.44 10.33 5.02
C ASN A 64 7.64 11.06 4.42
N TRP A 65 7.90 10.89 3.11
CA TRP A 65 9.01 11.51 2.37
C TRP A 65 10.41 11.13 2.89
N ARG A 66 10.52 9.97 3.55
CA ARG A 66 11.76 9.46 4.13
C ARG A 66 12.07 8.02 3.69
N PHE A 67 11.41 7.54 2.65
CA PHE A 67 11.55 6.18 2.11
C PHE A 67 11.16 5.03 3.06
N ASN A 68 10.65 5.31 4.25
CA ASN A 68 10.26 4.26 5.19
C ASN A 68 9.21 3.31 4.62
N ALA A 69 8.25 3.81 3.81
CA ALA A 69 7.27 2.95 3.15
C ALA A 69 7.95 1.89 2.25
N SER A 70 8.95 2.32 1.46
CA SER A 70 9.75 1.43 0.60
C SER A 70 10.50 0.39 1.41
N LEU A 71 11.11 0.81 2.51
CA LEU A 71 11.89 -0.06 3.39
C LEU A 71 11.02 -1.06 4.15
N ILE A 72 9.86 -0.63 4.67
CA ILE A 72 8.89 -1.54 5.30
C ILE A 72 8.50 -2.64 4.31
N SER A 73 8.11 -2.29 3.08
CA SER A 73 7.71 -3.28 2.07
C SER A 73 8.86 -4.20 1.68
N TYR A 74 10.08 -3.67 1.50
CA TYR A 74 11.25 -4.46 1.15
C TYR A 74 11.61 -5.47 2.25
N TYR A 75 11.76 -5.00 3.49
CA TYR A 75 12.17 -5.87 4.59
C TYR A 75 11.07 -6.87 4.98
N LEU A 76 9.78 -6.48 4.91
CA LEU A 76 8.68 -7.40 5.13
C LEU A 76 8.65 -8.52 4.07
N PHE A 77 8.81 -8.16 2.79
CA PHE A 77 8.89 -9.17 1.73
C PHE A 77 10.04 -10.14 1.97
N LYS A 78 11.24 -9.64 2.30
CA LYS A 78 12.43 -10.47 2.56
C LYS A 78 12.27 -11.34 3.79
N ASP A 79 11.62 -10.86 4.82
CA ASP A 79 11.32 -11.64 6.02
C ASP A 79 10.32 -12.78 5.71
N TRP A 80 9.22 -12.47 5.04
CA TRP A 80 8.23 -13.47 4.64
C TRP A 80 8.78 -14.47 3.61
N GLU A 81 9.63 -14.04 2.69
CA GLU A 81 10.37 -14.92 1.78
C GLU A 81 11.25 -15.90 2.56
N SER A 82 12.00 -15.42 3.56
CA SER A 82 12.88 -16.27 4.39
C SER A 82 12.09 -17.31 5.19
N LYS A 83 10.87 -16.98 5.59
CA LYS A 83 9.92 -17.84 6.31
C LYS A 83 9.06 -18.71 5.37
N LYS A 84 9.22 -18.54 4.05
CA LYS A 84 8.45 -19.25 3.01
C LYS A 84 6.93 -19.04 3.10
N TYR A 85 6.51 -17.83 3.43
CA TYR A 85 5.11 -17.45 3.52
C TYR A 85 4.51 -17.15 2.14
N ASN A 86 4.26 -18.19 1.33
CA ASN A 86 3.74 -18.07 -0.04
C ASN A 86 2.22 -17.80 -0.13
N ASP A 87 1.52 -17.86 0.96
CA ASP A 87 0.09 -17.54 1.08
C ASP A 87 -0.19 -16.09 1.56
N ARG A 88 0.86 -15.36 1.93
CA ARG A 88 0.78 -13.97 2.38
C ARG A 88 0.71 -12.99 1.21
N PHE A 89 0.15 -11.82 1.50
CA PHE A 89 -0.06 -10.80 0.49
C PHE A 89 0.34 -9.40 0.98
N ILE A 90 1.14 -8.68 0.19
CA ILE A 90 1.53 -7.29 0.43
C ILE A 90 0.87 -6.41 -0.64
N LEU A 91 0.05 -5.45 -0.22
CA LEU A 91 -0.52 -4.42 -1.08
C LEU A 91 0.11 -3.06 -0.79
N ASN A 92 0.79 -2.49 -1.74
CA ASN A 92 1.40 -1.18 -1.66
C ASN A 92 0.53 -0.11 -2.32
N ILE A 93 0.25 0.98 -1.61
CA ILE A 93 -0.50 2.12 -2.16
C ILE A 93 0.48 3.19 -2.65
N GLY A 94 0.68 3.18 -3.96
CA GLY A 94 1.54 4.11 -4.69
C GLY A 94 0.84 5.43 -5.03
N SER A 95 1.42 6.14 -6.01
CA SER A 95 0.86 7.38 -6.52
C SER A 95 1.25 7.58 -7.99
N THR A 96 0.33 7.98 -8.84
CA THR A 96 0.61 8.27 -10.25
C THR A 96 1.57 9.46 -10.47
N THR A 97 1.97 10.14 -9.38
CA THR A 97 3.04 11.15 -9.42
C THR A 97 4.39 10.57 -9.88
N ASP A 98 4.63 9.27 -9.69
CA ASP A 98 5.83 8.55 -10.14
C ASP A 98 5.98 8.45 -11.67
N ARG A 99 4.90 8.64 -12.42
CA ARG A 99 4.89 8.55 -13.89
C ARG A 99 5.20 9.85 -14.60
N VAL A 100 5.22 10.97 -13.88
CA VAL A 100 5.38 12.29 -14.47
C VAL A 100 6.85 12.57 -14.73
N LYS A 101 7.29 12.38 -15.97
CA LYS A 101 8.66 12.67 -16.44
C LYS A 101 8.86 14.18 -16.64
N ARG A 102 8.93 14.95 -15.58
CA ARG A 102 9.29 16.37 -15.60
C ARG A 102 10.09 16.73 -14.36
N ALA A 103 10.81 17.84 -14.42
CA ALA A 103 11.57 18.31 -13.27
C ALA A 103 10.69 18.38 -12.00
N LYS A 104 11.11 17.73 -10.96
CA LYS A 104 10.49 17.71 -9.64
C LYS A 104 11.53 18.05 -8.60
N THR A 105 11.15 18.87 -7.65
CA THR A 105 12.05 19.28 -6.56
C THR A 105 11.63 18.72 -5.21
N ASN A 106 10.46 18.04 -5.13
CA ASN A 106 9.96 17.53 -3.89
C ASN A 106 10.31 16.05 -3.70
N LEU A 107 10.72 15.69 -2.50
CA LEU A 107 11.17 14.37 -2.15
C LEU A 107 10.07 13.29 -2.25
N TYR A 108 8.80 13.68 -2.13
CA TYR A 108 7.65 12.78 -2.28
C TYR A 108 7.62 12.08 -3.64
N HIS A 109 7.95 12.81 -4.73
CA HIS A 109 8.01 12.21 -6.06
C HIS A 109 9.06 11.08 -6.11
N TYR A 110 10.26 11.33 -5.57
CA TYR A 110 11.34 10.35 -5.57
C TYR A 110 11.05 9.16 -4.65
N GLU A 111 10.41 9.42 -3.50
CA GLU A 111 9.93 8.34 -2.62
C GLU A 111 8.95 7.44 -3.37
N LYS A 112 7.94 8.01 -4.07
CA LYS A 112 6.96 7.22 -4.81
C LYS A 112 7.56 6.50 -6.01
N LEU A 113 8.55 7.08 -6.68
CA LEU A 113 9.29 6.41 -7.73
C LEU A 113 10.06 5.19 -7.20
N ALA A 114 10.84 5.36 -6.13
CA ALA A 114 11.55 4.25 -5.49
C ALA A 114 10.58 3.17 -4.97
N PHE A 115 9.47 3.58 -4.38
CA PHE A 115 8.43 2.67 -3.89
C PHE A 115 7.82 1.84 -5.01
N ARG A 116 7.57 2.44 -6.17
CA ARG A 116 7.09 1.75 -7.37
C ARG A 116 8.10 0.72 -7.87
N GLU A 117 9.36 1.11 -8.05
CA GLU A 117 10.41 0.23 -8.56
C GLU A 117 10.65 -0.97 -7.65
N ILE A 118 10.69 -0.75 -6.32
CA ILE A 118 10.80 -1.83 -5.34
C ILE A 118 9.57 -2.74 -5.40
N SER A 119 8.36 -2.17 -5.43
CA SER A 119 7.12 -2.94 -5.49
C SER A 119 7.04 -3.82 -6.73
N ASN A 120 7.37 -3.26 -7.90
CA ASN A 120 7.33 -3.99 -9.16
C ASN A 120 8.40 -5.10 -9.23
N GLY A 121 9.63 -4.80 -8.77
CA GLY A 121 10.71 -5.79 -8.71
C GLY A 121 10.36 -6.97 -7.82
N LEU A 122 9.85 -6.71 -6.60
CA LEU A 122 9.45 -7.76 -5.66
C LEU A 122 8.17 -8.50 -6.11
N SER A 123 7.23 -7.81 -6.75
CA SER A 123 6.05 -8.43 -7.36
C SER A 123 6.44 -9.48 -8.40
N MET A 124 7.39 -9.14 -9.28
CA MET A 124 7.89 -10.09 -10.27
C MET A 124 8.62 -11.27 -9.63
N ALA A 125 9.39 -11.04 -8.57
CA ALA A 125 10.00 -12.14 -7.81
C ALA A 125 8.93 -13.10 -7.27
N GLY A 126 7.81 -12.56 -6.72
CA GLY A 126 6.67 -13.34 -6.24
C GLY A 126 5.95 -14.17 -7.30
N VAL A 127 6.01 -13.77 -8.58
CA VAL A 127 5.43 -14.55 -9.69
C VAL A 127 6.26 -15.79 -10.02
N TRP A 128 7.59 -15.70 -9.91
CA TRP A 128 8.50 -16.76 -10.37
C TRP A 128 8.96 -17.69 -9.26
N ALA A 129 8.98 -17.26 -8.02
CA ALA A 129 9.46 -18.06 -6.89
C ALA A 129 8.30 -18.67 -6.09
N LYS A 130 8.37 -19.98 -5.82
CA LYS A 130 7.28 -20.71 -5.12
C LYS A 130 7.09 -20.34 -3.67
N ASP A 131 8.15 -19.91 -2.99
CA ASP A 131 8.19 -19.73 -1.54
C ASP A 131 8.21 -18.24 -1.15
N THR A 132 7.58 -17.38 -1.97
CA THR A 132 7.56 -15.94 -1.75
C THR A 132 6.13 -15.41 -1.55
N PRO A 133 5.95 -14.34 -0.75
CA PRO A 133 4.66 -13.68 -0.66
C PRO A 133 4.30 -13.00 -2.00
N ARG A 134 3.03 -12.83 -2.26
CA ARG A 134 2.56 -12.01 -3.38
C ARG A 134 2.65 -10.52 -3.03
N MET A 135 2.98 -9.69 -4.00
CA MET A 135 3.02 -8.24 -3.83
C MET A 135 2.33 -7.54 -5.00
N THR A 136 1.48 -6.58 -4.70
CA THR A 136 0.79 -5.75 -5.70
C THR A 136 1.04 -4.27 -5.42
N LEU A 137 1.21 -3.47 -6.46
CA LEU A 137 1.20 -2.02 -6.39
C LEU A 137 -0.13 -1.47 -6.92
N LEU A 138 -0.87 -0.73 -6.09
CA LEU A 138 -1.99 0.11 -6.52
C LEU A 138 -1.54 1.57 -6.57
N SER A 139 -1.27 2.10 -7.76
CA SER A 139 -0.93 3.53 -7.97
C SER A 139 -2.20 4.34 -8.14
N VAL A 140 -2.42 5.33 -7.27
CA VAL A 140 -3.61 6.17 -7.27
C VAL A 140 -3.29 7.62 -7.63
N GLY A 141 -4.18 8.22 -8.42
CA GLY A 141 -4.18 9.65 -8.72
C GLY A 141 -4.64 10.49 -7.52
N THR A 142 -4.89 11.77 -7.76
CA THR A 142 -5.36 12.69 -6.71
C THR A 142 -6.73 12.26 -6.20
N MET A 143 -6.82 12.03 -4.89
CA MET A 143 -8.07 11.67 -4.19
C MET A 143 -8.81 12.91 -3.68
N ASP A 144 -10.10 12.72 -3.33
CA ASP A 144 -11.00 13.80 -2.93
C ASP A 144 -10.63 14.48 -1.60
N ASN A 145 -9.88 13.81 -0.71
CA ASN A 145 -9.28 14.46 0.46
C ASN A 145 -8.25 15.56 0.13
N ARG A 146 -7.91 15.74 -1.15
CA ARG A 146 -7.01 16.77 -1.69
C ARG A 146 -7.69 17.68 -2.70
N ALA A 147 -9.02 17.67 -2.77
CA ALA A 147 -9.79 18.48 -3.72
C ALA A 147 -9.51 19.98 -3.53
N ASP A 148 -9.49 20.47 -2.29
CA ASP A 148 -9.23 21.88 -1.95
C ASP A 148 -7.84 22.35 -2.39
N ASN A 149 -6.84 21.45 -2.38
CA ASN A 149 -5.48 21.73 -2.84
C ASN A 149 -5.32 21.64 -4.38
N ASN A 150 -6.39 21.25 -5.08
CA ASN A 150 -6.38 21.04 -6.54
C ASN A 150 -7.65 21.63 -7.18
N PRO A 151 -7.90 22.95 -7.07
CA PRO A 151 -9.12 23.57 -7.57
C PRO A 151 -9.25 23.34 -9.09
N GLY A 152 -10.44 22.99 -9.52
CA GLY A 152 -10.76 22.73 -10.93
C GLY A 152 -10.29 21.38 -11.48
N ARG A 153 -9.65 20.52 -10.66
CA ARG A 153 -9.32 19.14 -11.05
C ARG A 153 -10.34 18.17 -10.50
N LYS A 154 -10.70 17.19 -11.31
CA LYS A 154 -11.46 16.03 -10.81
C LYS A 154 -10.55 15.16 -9.95
N THR A 155 -11.13 14.57 -8.91
CA THR A 155 -10.44 13.73 -7.95
C THR A 155 -11.08 12.34 -7.90
N LEU A 156 -10.33 11.35 -7.45
CA LEU A 156 -10.86 10.01 -7.18
C LEU A 156 -11.60 10.02 -5.84
N ASN A 157 -12.79 9.47 -5.84
CA ASN A 157 -13.52 9.19 -4.60
C ASN A 157 -12.85 8.06 -3.85
N MET A 158 -12.60 8.25 -2.55
CA MET A 158 -11.88 7.27 -1.71
C MET A 158 -12.64 5.96 -1.53
N ASP A 159 -13.98 5.95 -1.53
CA ASP A 159 -14.76 4.71 -1.47
C ASP A 159 -14.53 3.85 -2.71
N LYS A 160 -14.43 4.48 -3.89
CA LYS A 160 -14.09 3.76 -5.13
C LYS A 160 -12.67 3.19 -5.07
N VAL A 161 -11.71 3.93 -4.52
CA VAL A 161 -10.35 3.44 -4.34
C VAL A 161 -10.31 2.25 -3.36
N ALA A 162 -11.04 2.33 -2.25
CA ALA A 162 -11.21 1.21 -1.31
C ALA A 162 -11.85 -0.01 -2.00
N GLY A 163 -12.81 0.21 -2.91
CA GLY A 163 -13.38 -0.85 -3.75
C GLY A 163 -12.33 -1.56 -4.62
N TYR A 164 -11.38 -0.84 -5.22
CA TYR A 164 -10.26 -1.45 -5.94
C TYR A 164 -9.31 -2.22 -5.04
N ILE A 165 -9.08 -1.75 -3.81
CA ILE A 165 -8.30 -2.50 -2.81
C ILE A 165 -8.98 -3.85 -2.53
N LEU A 166 -10.28 -3.84 -2.21
CA LEU A 166 -11.04 -5.07 -1.97
C LEU A 166 -11.02 -5.99 -3.20
N TRP A 167 -11.21 -5.44 -4.41
CA TRP A 167 -11.17 -6.22 -5.65
C TRP A 167 -9.81 -6.90 -5.84
N ILE A 168 -8.68 -6.22 -5.59
CA ILE A 168 -7.35 -6.83 -5.65
C ILE A 168 -7.23 -7.99 -4.67
N LEU A 169 -7.69 -7.83 -3.44
CA LEU A 169 -7.60 -8.86 -2.40
C LEU A 169 -8.48 -10.09 -2.68
N GLN A 170 -9.54 -9.92 -3.45
CA GLN A 170 -10.47 -10.99 -3.82
C GLN A 170 -10.07 -11.76 -5.08
N GLN A 171 -8.95 -11.39 -5.73
CA GLN A 171 -8.50 -12.14 -6.90
C GLN A 171 -8.11 -13.58 -6.52
N PRO A 172 -8.43 -14.57 -7.37
CA PRO A 172 -8.04 -15.96 -7.14
C PRO A 172 -6.52 -16.09 -6.98
N LYS A 173 -6.09 -17.13 -6.28
CA LYS A 173 -4.65 -17.32 -5.95
C LYS A 173 -3.77 -17.60 -7.18
N ASP A 174 -4.34 -18.05 -8.27
CA ASP A 174 -3.68 -18.30 -9.56
C ASP A 174 -3.58 -17.05 -10.45
N ILE A 175 -4.19 -15.94 -10.04
CA ILE A 175 -4.08 -14.65 -10.70
C ILE A 175 -3.24 -13.72 -9.85
N HIS A 176 -2.22 -13.12 -10.46
CA HIS A 176 -1.39 -12.10 -9.81
C HIS A 176 -1.56 -10.74 -10.50
N VAL A 177 -2.09 -9.78 -9.76
CA VAL A 177 -2.14 -8.37 -10.19
C VAL A 177 -0.81 -7.72 -9.81
N ASN A 178 0.09 -7.54 -10.76
CA ASN A 178 1.40 -6.92 -10.48
C ASN A 178 1.26 -5.43 -10.13
N GLU A 179 0.57 -4.69 -10.99
CA GLU A 179 0.33 -3.25 -10.83
C GLU A 179 -1.06 -2.90 -11.37
N LEU A 180 -1.80 -2.11 -10.60
CA LEU A 180 -3.00 -1.43 -11.04
C LEU A 180 -2.82 0.07 -10.88
N SER A 181 -3.21 0.84 -11.89
CA SER A 181 -3.10 2.29 -11.85
C SER A 181 -4.42 2.95 -12.21
N ILE A 182 -4.85 3.88 -11.38
CA ILE A 182 -6.12 4.58 -11.54
C ILE A 182 -5.93 6.10 -11.38
N ASP A 183 -6.48 6.85 -12.32
CA ASP A 183 -6.50 8.31 -12.33
C ASP A 183 -7.92 8.83 -12.56
N PRO A 184 -8.27 10.01 -12.02
CA PRO A 184 -9.55 10.62 -12.31
C PRO A 184 -9.59 11.11 -13.76
N MET A 185 -10.68 10.85 -14.46
CA MET A 185 -10.91 11.39 -15.81
C MET A 185 -11.11 12.90 -15.73
N GLN A 186 -10.30 13.68 -16.44
CA GLN A 186 -10.33 15.14 -16.44
C GLN A 186 -11.30 15.75 -17.51
N LYS A 187 -12.05 14.91 -18.23
CA LYS A 187 -13.03 15.33 -19.26
C LYS A 187 -14.31 15.85 -18.63
#